data_e435111871c05b90a5751299382a04bc
#
_entry.id   e435111871c05b90a5751299382a04bc
#
_cell.length_a   1.000
_cell.length_b   1.000
_cell.length_c   1.000
_cell.angle_alpha   90.00
_cell.angle_beta   90.00
_cell.angle_gamma   90.00
#
_symmetry.space_group_name_H-M   'P 1'
#
loop_
_entity.id
_entity.type
_entity.pdbx_description
1 polymer ?
#
loop_
_entity_poly.entity_id
_entity_poly.type
_entity_poly.pdbx_seq_one_letter_code
_entity_poly.pdbx_strand_id
1 'polypeptide(L)'
;MLTRLKVSNFKNLVDVDLYLGPFTCVVGPNGVGKSNLFDAIRFLSALANHTLMEAAAAVRDQDSRTAHVRDLFHRVGDHYAERITFEAEMIVPRRAIDDLGQEAEASITFLRYSLELAYRETADSLMQGNLAIVKEELVHITHGAAPRHLLFPHSAGDWRGSAMYGKRRAPYFISTTGEGENRVIRLHQDGGSRGQPLSRSAANLPRTVLSNANAAESPTVLVARREMESWQMLQLEPSALRKPDEFSASTRLEADGRHLAATLYRLGRHDGQQVRTVEGSESESQGQAITSQQLRDLASQLELTTQNAARVYSQIANRLAELIDDVHEIKIDRDEKRELLTLHVKNEEGTFHPARALSDGTLRFLALAVLESDPQMQGVICLEEPENGIHPARIPAILQLLRDIAVDTQEPVGEDNPLRQVIVNTHSPSVFQQVPDDSVVFVKTREAIDEEGRLCKKAHFLCLSDTWRAKVSEDAARGDLLPYLNPVLPKNYIEVSKQKRVVDREDMQQLLLSFSG
;
A
#
# COMPACT_ATOMS: atom_id res chain seq x y z
N MET A 1 1.89 1.76 7.73
CA MET A 1 1.94 3.06 7.01
C MET A 1 3.38 3.50 6.83
N LEU A 2 3.83 3.73 5.60
CA LEU A 2 5.18 4.17 5.23
C LEU A 2 5.25 5.71 5.29
N THR A 3 6.03 6.30 6.21
CA THR A 3 6.07 7.75 6.42
C THR A 3 7.23 8.44 5.71
N ARG A 4 8.31 7.70 5.42
CA ARG A 4 9.48 8.18 4.68
C ARG A 4 10.14 7.02 3.96
N LEU A 5 10.58 7.25 2.75
CA LEU A 5 11.36 6.30 1.95
C LEU A 5 12.61 6.97 1.40
N LYS A 6 13.79 6.45 1.79
CA LYS A 6 15.04 6.79 1.12
C LYS A 6 15.50 5.64 0.26
N VAL A 7 15.96 5.97 -0.93
CA VAL A 7 16.45 5.00 -1.90
C VAL A 7 17.69 5.57 -2.59
N SER A 8 18.76 4.80 -2.62
CA SER A 8 19.93 5.15 -3.42
C SER A 8 20.32 4.02 -4.34
N ASN A 9 20.62 4.38 -5.58
CA ASN A 9 21.14 3.51 -6.63
C ASN A 9 20.21 2.35 -7.05
N PHE A 10 18.91 2.47 -6.84
CA PHE A 10 17.91 1.53 -7.35
C PHE A 10 17.33 2.06 -8.67
N LYS A 11 17.64 1.39 -9.78
CA LYS A 11 17.24 1.83 -11.13
C LYS A 11 17.65 3.30 -11.37
N ASN A 12 16.70 4.23 -11.60
CA ASN A 12 17.00 5.66 -11.71
C ASN A 12 16.76 6.45 -10.41
N LEU A 13 16.44 5.77 -9.31
CA LEU A 13 16.32 6.37 -7.99
C LEU A 13 17.71 6.48 -7.36
N VAL A 14 18.33 7.65 -7.52
CA VAL A 14 19.64 7.99 -6.98
C VAL A 14 19.47 9.12 -5.98
N ASP A 15 19.83 8.88 -4.71
CA ASP A 15 19.71 9.84 -3.60
C ASP A 15 18.28 10.39 -3.40
N VAL A 16 17.29 9.51 -3.46
CA VAL A 16 15.90 9.87 -3.20
C VAL A 16 15.64 9.89 -1.70
N ASP A 17 15.02 10.95 -1.20
CA ASP A 17 14.55 11.10 0.17
C ASP A 17 13.13 11.66 0.14
N LEU A 18 12.13 10.79 0.31
CA LEU A 18 10.72 11.12 0.09
C LEU A 18 9.90 10.93 1.36
N TYR A 19 9.24 12.01 1.80
CA TYR A 19 8.26 11.97 2.88
C TYR A 19 6.85 11.74 2.31
N LEU A 20 6.15 10.79 2.90
CA LEU A 20 4.84 10.32 2.47
C LEU A 20 3.77 10.65 3.50
N GLY A 21 2.61 11.11 3.04
CA GLY A 21 1.41 11.31 3.86
C GLY A 21 0.41 10.15 3.69
N PRO A 22 -0.76 10.23 4.33
CA PRO A 22 -1.82 9.22 4.19
C PRO A 22 -2.25 9.00 2.74
N PHE A 23 -2.43 10.10 2.01
CA PHE A 23 -2.64 10.13 0.57
C PHE A 23 -1.49 10.88 -0.10
N THR A 24 -0.87 10.29 -1.12
CA THR A 24 0.22 10.93 -1.88
C THR A 24 0.02 10.67 -3.37
N CYS A 25 0.03 11.75 -4.16
CA CYS A 25 -0.09 11.70 -5.61
C CYS A 25 1.26 12.08 -6.26
N VAL A 26 1.87 11.12 -6.93
CA VAL A 26 3.15 11.28 -7.64
C VAL A 26 2.87 11.64 -9.08
N VAL A 27 3.21 12.85 -9.48
CA VAL A 27 2.91 13.42 -10.80
C VAL A 27 4.16 13.64 -11.60
N GLY A 28 4.14 13.34 -12.90
CA GLY A 28 5.28 13.59 -13.79
C GLY A 28 5.11 12.96 -15.16
N PRO A 29 5.95 13.32 -16.14
CA PRO A 29 5.93 12.70 -17.47
C PRO A 29 6.21 11.20 -17.42
N ASN A 30 5.94 10.50 -18.52
CA ASN A 30 6.31 9.09 -18.63
C ASN A 30 7.84 8.92 -18.68
N GLY A 31 8.36 7.83 -18.11
CA GLY A 31 9.78 7.51 -18.14
C GLY A 31 10.67 8.24 -17.12
N VAL A 32 10.12 9.12 -16.25
CA VAL A 32 10.92 9.88 -15.27
C VAL A 32 11.28 9.09 -14.00
N GLY A 33 10.64 7.93 -13.77
CA GLY A 33 10.92 7.09 -12.60
C GLY A 33 9.78 6.95 -11.60
N LYS A 34 8.53 7.36 -11.94
CA LYS A 34 7.36 7.14 -11.09
C LYS A 34 7.15 5.66 -10.76
N SER A 35 7.14 4.80 -11.77
CA SER A 35 7.00 3.35 -11.59
C SER A 35 8.20 2.74 -10.84
N ASN A 36 9.41 3.30 -10.97
CA ASN A 36 10.57 2.83 -10.21
C ASN A 36 10.43 3.09 -8.69
N LEU A 37 9.71 4.15 -8.28
CA LEU A 37 9.34 4.34 -6.88
C LEU A 37 8.43 3.22 -6.38
N PHE A 38 7.45 2.83 -7.19
CA PHE A 38 6.55 1.73 -6.88
C PHE A 38 7.28 0.38 -6.87
N ASP A 39 8.21 0.18 -7.79
CA ASP A 39 9.10 -0.98 -7.80
C ASP A 39 9.94 -1.08 -6.52
N ALA A 40 10.43 0.04 -5.99
CA ALA A 40 11.16 0.06 -4.73
C ALA A 40 10.27 -0.37 -3.54
N ILE A 41 9.03 0.11 -3.48
CA ILE A 41 8.04 -0.29 -2.46
C ILE A 41 7.71 -1.78 -2.62
N ARG A 42 7.45 -2.25 -3.85
CA ARG A 42 7.18 -3.65 -4.16
C ARG A 42 8.34 -4.56 -3.81
N PHE A 43 9.57 -4.12 -4.06
CA PHE A 43 10.77 -4.87 -3.71
C PHE A 43 10.91 -5.05 -2.20
N LEU A 44 10.74 -3.98 -1.42
CA LEU A 44 10.75 -4.03 0.04
C LEU A 44 9.63 -4.94 0.59
N SER A 45 8.43 -4.87 0.04
CA SER A 45 7.32 -5.76 0.39
C SER A 45 7.67 -7.23 0.11
N ALA A 46 8.20 -7.53 -1.07
CA ALA A 46 8.59 -8.89 -1.45
C ALA A 46 9.71 -9.45 -0.55
N LEU A 47 10.68 -8.62 -0.15
CA LEU A 47 11.77 -9.01 0.76
C LEU A 47 11.28 -9.41 2.16
N ALA A 48 10.10 -8.97 2.56
CA ALA A 48 9.50 -9.36 3.85
C ALA A 48 9.07 -10.83 3.88
N ASN A 49 8.83 -11.47 2.72
CA ASN A 49 8.34 -12.85 2.65
C ASN A 49 9.14 -13.79 1.74
N HIS A 50 9.86 -13.25 0.76
CA HIS A 50 10.57 -14.03 -0.26
C HIS A 50 12.08 -14.01 -0.06
N THR A 51 12.78 -14.86 -0.81
CA THR A 51 14.24 -14.77 -0.91
C THR A 51 14.65 -13.51 -1.69
N LEU A 52 15.92 -13.09 -1.55
CA LEU A 52 16.45 -11.93 -2.27
C LEU A 52 16.26 -12.05 -3.79
N MET A 53 16.43 -13.26 -4.33
CA MET A 53 16.31 -13.52 -5.76
C MET A 53 14.85 -13.55 -6.22
N GLU A 54 13.94 -14.12 -5.44
CA GLU A 54 12.50 -14.09 -5.71
C GLU A 54 11.95 -12.66 -5.65
N ALA A 55 12.37 -11.87 -4.64
CA ALA A 55 12.01 -10.46 -4.55
C ALA A 55 12.54 -9.65 -5.75
N ALA A 56 13.78 -9.92 -6.18
CA ALA A 56 14.33 -9.33 -7.39
C ALA A 56 13.53 -9.71 -8.64
N ALA A 57 13.10 -10.95 -8.76
CA ALA A 57 12.27 -11.41 -9.87
C ALA A 57 10.87 -10.78 -9.86
N ALA A 58 10.29 -10.51 -8.69
CA ALA A 58 8.97 -9.90 -8.56
C ALA A 58 8.89 -8.46 -9.10
N VAL A 59 10.02 -7.76 -9.16
CA VAL A 59 10.12 -6.35 -9.62
C VAL A 59 10.50 -6.24 -11.10
N ARG A 60 10.92 -7.35 -11.69
CA ARG A 60 11.27 -7.38 -13.12
C ARG A 60 10.02 -7.48 -13.96
N ASP A 61 10.07 -6.88 -15.14
CA ASP A 61 9.01 -6.99 -16.13
C ASP A 61 8.73 -8.49 -16.41
N GLN A 62 7.51 -8.93 -16.19
CA GLN A 62 7.11 -10.33 -16.30
C GLN A 62 7.36 -10.92 -17.71
N ASP A 63 7.51 -10.06 -18.72
CA ASP A 63 7.70 -10.44 -20.11
C ASP A 63 9.18 -10.62 -20.52
N SER A 64 10.17 -10.19 -19.71
CA SER A 64 11.56 -10.32 -20.09
C SER A 64 12.24 -11.51 -19.40
N ARG A 65 12.28 -12.65 -20.09
CA ARG A 65 13.05 -13.86 -19.69
C ARG A 65 14.58 -13.63 -19.56
N THR A 66 15.06 -12.43 -19.90
CA THR A 66 16.47 -12.05 -19.96
C THR A 66 16.89 -10.99 -18.96
N ALA A 67 15.98 -10.50 -18.10
CA ALA A 67 16.32 -9.45 -17.13
C ALA A 67 17.30 -9.96 -16.07
N HIS A 68 18.44 -9.29 -15.95
CA HIS A 68 19.48 -9.62 -14.97
C HIS A 68 19.19 -8.97 -13.61
N VAL A 69 19.59 -9.61 -12.51
CA VAL A 69 19.51 -9.01 -11.14
C VAL A 69 20.24 -7.67 -11.08
N ARG A 70 21.28 -7.52 -11.88
CA ARG A 70 22.09 -6.30 -11.99
C ARG A 70 21.29 -5.11 -12.50
N ASP A 71 20.15 -5.34 -13.22
CA ASP A 71 19.27 -4.28 -13.73
C ASP A 71 18.49 -3.54 -12.61
N LEU A 72 18.50 -4.06 -11.39
CA LEU A 72 18.00 -3.33 -10.22
C LEU A 72 18.93 -2.20 -9.79
N PHE A 73 20.23 -2.30 -10.15
CA PHE A 73 21.23 -1.31 -9.79
C PHE A 73 21.24 -0.13 -10.78
N HIS A 74 21.51 1.05 -10.27
CA HIS A 74 21.68 2.21 -11.14
C HIS A 74 22.80 1.98 -12.14
N ARG A 75 22.57 2.33 -13.41
CA ARG A 75 23.50 2.11 -14.51
C ARG A 75 23.79 3.40 -15.25
N VAL A 76 25.07 3.65 -15.50
CA VAL A 76 25.55 4.75 -16.35
C VAL A 76 26.49 4.17 -17.41
N GLY A 77 26.06 4.13 -18.67
CA GLY A 77 26.78 3.41 -19.73
C GLY A 77 26.87 1.90 -19.41
N ASP A 78 28.09 1.38 -19.27
CA ASP A 78 28.36 -0.03 -18.92
C ASP A 78 28.68 -0.22 -17.42
N HIS A 79 28.65 0.85 -16.64
CA HIS A 79 28.95 0.81 -15.21
C HIS A 79 27.69 0.75 -14.37
N TYR A 80 27.67 -0.17 -13.42
CA TYR A 80 26.60 -0.34 -12.45
C TYR A 80 27.08 0.12 -11.08
N ALA A 81 26.17 0.71 -10.31
CA ALA A 81 26.42 0.99 -8.91
C ALA A 81 26.74 -0.31 -8.15
N GLU A 82 27.66 -0.26 -7.21
CA GLU A 82 28.07 -1.43 -6.42
C GLU A 82 27.04 -1.84 -5.39
N ARG A 83 26.24 -0.89 -4.91
CA ARG A 83 25.30 -1.07 -3.81
C ARG A 83 24.00 -0.34 -4.05
N ILE A 84 22.92 -0.94 -3.54
CA ILE A 84 21.61 -0.33 -3.42
C ILE A 84 21.31 -0.16 -1.95
N THR A 85 20.78 1.01 -1.55
CA THR A 85 20.35 1.26 -0.17
C THR A 85 18.88 1.64 -0.11
N PHE A 86 18.21 1.13 0.94
CA PHE A 86 16.84 1.49 1.29
C PHE A 86 16.78 1.88 2.77
N GLU A 87 16.02 2.91 3.08
CA GLU A 87 15.62 3.24 4.44
C GLU A 87 14.12 3.57 4.43
N ALA A 88 13.32 2.81 5.18
CA ALA A 88 11.89 2.98 5.30
C ALA A 88 11.51 3.31 6.75
N GLU A 89 10.94 4.50 6.99
CA GLU A 89 10.32 4.83 8.26
C GLU A 89 8.84 4.49 8.19
N MET A 90 8.33 3.73 9.16
CA MET A 90 6.96 3.22 9.11
C MET A 90 6.31 3.17 10.49
N ILE A 91 5.02 3.48 10.53
CA ILE A 91 4.15 3.15 11.66
C ILE A 91 3.52 1.81 11.37
N VAL A 92 3.71 0.86 12.28
CA VAL A 92 3.18 -0.50 12.18
C VAL A 92 1.97 -0.67 13.09
N PRO A 93 1.05 -1.60 12.81
CA PRO A 93 -0.04 -1.92 13.72
C PRO A 93 0.52 -2.42 15.05
N ARG A 94 -0.28 -2.35 16.11
CA ARG A 94 0.14 -2.82 17.44
C ARG A 94 0.24 -4.34 17.51
N ARG A 95 -0.60 -5.05 16.77
CA ARG A 95 -0.72 -6.50 16.78
C ARG A 95 -0.66 -7.09 15.40
N ALA A 96 -0.12 -8.30 15.30
CA ALA A 96 -0.12 -9.10 14.09
C ALA A 96 -0.17 -10.58 14.44
N ILE A 97 -0.50 -11.41 13.45
CA ILE A 97 -0.55 -12.87 13.58
C ILE A 97 0.58 -13.46 12.73
N ASP A 98 1.32 -14.42 13.27
CA ASP A 98 2.37 -15.12 12.52
C ASP A 98 1.82 -16.23 11.60
N ASP A 99 2.71 -16.94 10.92
CA ASP A 99 2.35 -18.00 9.97
C ASP A 99 1.80 -19.26 10.67
N LEU A 100 1.90 -19.34 12.00
CA LEU A 100 1.36 -20.42 12.84
C LEU A 100 0.07 -20.01 13.56
N GLY A 101 -0.47 -18.85 13.29
CA GLY A 101 -1.68 -18.31 13.94
C GLY A 101 -1.45 -17.73 15.34
N GLN A 102 -0.18 -17.50 15.74
CA GLN A 102 0.14 -16.93 17.05
C GLN A 102 0.11 -15.39 16.98
N GLU A 103 -0.53 -14.77 17.97
CA GLU A 103 -0.60 -13.31 18.08
C GLU A 103 0.72 -12.75 18.62
N ALA A 104 1.20 -11.69 17.99
CA ALA A 104 2.33 -10.88 18.42
C ALA A 104 1.90 -9.46 18.72
N GLU A 105 2.45 -8.87 19.77
CA GLU A 105 2.26 -7.47 20.13
C GLU A 105 3.59 -6.71 20.05
N ALA A 106 3.63 -5.64 19.24
CA ALA A 106 4.80 -4.80 19.10
C ALA A 106 5.10 -4.03 20.39
N SER A 107 6.34 -4.04 20.84
CA SER A 107 6.80 -3.24 21.99
C SER A 107 6.88 -1.75 21.67
N ILE A 108 6.97 -1.39 20.39
CA ILE A 108 6.92 -0.03 19.87
C ILE A 108 6.47 -0.05 18.39
N THR A 109 5.68 0.94 17.97
CA THR A 109 5.03 0.93 16.66
C THR A 109 5.64 1.88 15.63
N PHE A 110 6.57 2.77 15.99
CA PHE A 110 7.25 3.63 15.01
C PHE A 110 8.69 3.17 14.80
N LEU A 111 8.98 2.67 13.60
CA LEU A 111 10.19 1.93 13.27
C LEU A 111 10.87 2.51 12.03
N ARG A 112 12.19 2.29 11.93
CA ARG A 112 12.98 2.53 10.73
C ARG A 112 13.71 1.25 10.36
N TYR A 113 13.46 0.77 9.16
CA TYR A 113 14.13 -0.36 8.54
C TYR A 113 15.16 0.15 7.54
N SER A 114 16.40 -0.32 7.63
CA SER A 114 17.49 0.02 6.72
C SER A 114 18.10 -1.23 6.14
N LEU A 115 18.23 -1.27 4.81
CA LEU A 115 18.77 -2.39 4.05
C LEU A 115 19.78 -1.89 3.02
N GLU A 116 20.93 -2.53 2.96
CA GLU A 116 21.96 -2.31 1.93
C GLU A 116 22.28 -3.64 1.27
N LEU A 117 22.19 -3.68 -0.05
CA LEU A 117 22.45 -4.86 -0.88
C LEU A 117 23.59 -4.59 -1.83
N ALA A 118 24.43 -5.62 -2.08
CA ALA A 118 25.45 -5.61 -3.10
C ALA A 118 25.22 -6.73 -4.11
N TYR A 119 25.66 -6.50 -5.35
CA TYR A 119 25.73 -7.54 -6.36
C TYR A 119 26.96 -8.40 -6.15
N ARG A 120 26.81 -9.72 -6.25
CA ARG A 120 27.90 -10.70 -6.25
C ARG A 120 27.91 -11.49 -7.55
N GLU A 121 29.04 -11.50 -8.20
CA GLU A 121 29.29 -12.43 -9.32
C GLU A 121 29.40 -13.85 -8.78
N THR A 122 28.77 -14.80 -9.44
CA THR A 122 28.94 -16.22 -9.19
C THR A 122 30.11 -16.76 -10.05
N ALA A 123 30.92 -17.62 -9.45
CA ALA A 123 32.05 -18.26 -10.18
C ALA A 123 31.60 -19.12 -11.37
N ASP A 124 30.33 -19.50 -11.40
CA ASP A 124 29.73 -20.26 -12.51
C ASP A 124 29.17 -19.26 -13.53
N SER A 125 29.81 -19.19 -14.70
CA SER A 125 29.44 -18.29 -15.81
C SER A 125 28.06 -18.57 -16.42
N LEU A 126 27.43 -19.69 -16.07
CA LEU A 126 26.06 -20.04 -16.51
C LEU A 126 24.98 -19.58 -15.54
N MET A 127 25.33 -19.15 -14.31
CA MET A 127 24.38 -18.65 -13.33
C MET A 127 24.41 -17.11 -13.29
N GLN A 128 23.22 -16.51 -13.26
CA GLN A 128 23.08 -15.08 -12.97
C GLN A 128 23.67 -14.78 -11.59
N GLY A 129 24.38 -13.65 -11.46
CA GLY A 129 24.89 -13.19 -10.16
C GLY A 129 23.81 -13.09 -9.10
N ASN A 130 24.20 -13.00 -7.85
CA ASN A 130 23.32 -13.04 -6.69
C ASN A 130 23.34 -11.70 -5.93
N LEU A 131 22.31 -11.45 -5.11
CA LEU A 131 22.28 -10.35 -4.15
C LEU A 131 22.87 -10.80 -2.80
N ALA A 132 23.65 -9.93 -2.18
CA ALA A 132 24.20 -10.15 -0.85
C ALA A 132 23.79 -9.00 0.09
N ILE A 133 23.44 -9.33 1.33
CA ILE A 133 23.12 -8.33 2.35
C ILE A 133 24.42 -7.72 2.90
N VAL A 134 24.56 -6.42 2.74
CA VAL A 134 25.67 -5.63 3.30
C VAL A 134 25.29 -5.08 4.67
N LYS A 135 24.05 -4.64 4.82
CA LYS A 135 23.53 -4.08 6.06
C LYS A 135 22.06 -4.41 6.18
N GLU A 136 21.62 -4.79 7.37
CA GLU A 136 20.21 -4.91 7.72
C GLU A 136 20.03 -4.41 9.16
N GLU A 137 19.19 -3.41 9.34
CA GLU A 137 18.90 -2.82 10.64
C GLU A 137 17.42 -2.52 10.79
N LEU A 138 16.87 -2.77 11.97
CA LEU A 138 15.56 -2.31 12.40
C LEU A 138 15.70 -1.59 13.73
N VAL A 139 15.39 -0.29 13.73
CA VAL A 139 15.48 0.56 14.91
C VAL A 139 14.16 1.24 15.20
N HIS A 140 13.92 1.62 16.45
CA HIS A 140 12.74 2.38 16.79
C HIS A 140 12.97 3.90 16.69
N ILE A 141 11.89 4.62 16.39
CA ILE A 141 11.84 6.08 16.45
C ILE A 141 11.05 6.44 17.71
N THR A 142 11.65 7.25 18.58
CA THR A 142 11.04 7.60 19.86
C THR A 142 9.90 8.61 19.70
N HIS A 143 8.94 8.63 20.63
CA HIS A 143 7.87 9.63 20.67
C HIS A 143 8.41 11.08 20.64
N GLY A 144 9.52 11.35 21.32
CA GLY A 144 10.15 12.68 21.32
C GLY A 144 10.77 13.08 19.97
N ALA A 145 11.17 12.11 19.15
CA ALA A 145 11.71 12.35 17.82
C ALA A 145 10.59 12.44 16.74
N ALA A 146 9.42 11.87 17.01
CA ALA A 146 8.32 11.77 16.04
C ALA A 146 7.98 13.07 15.29
N PRO A 147 7.93 14.28 15.91
CA PRO A 147 7.63 15.51 15.19
C PRO A 147 8.65 15.88 14.08
N ARG A 148 9.84 15.28 14.10
CA ARG A 148 10.87 15.48 13.05
C ARG A 148 10.75 14.47 11.91
N HIS A 149 9.95 13.43 12.10
CA HIS A 149 9.75 12.32 11.15
C HIS A 149 8.33 12.34 10.55
N LEU A 150 7.31 12.77 11.32
CA LEU A 150 5.93 12.89 10.88
C LEU A 150 5.64 14.35 10.53
N LEU A 151 5.89 14.73 9.29
CA LEU A 151 5.81 16.12 8.84
C LEU A 151 4.43 16.49 8.28
N PHE A 152 3.63 15.52 7.87
CA PHE A 152 2.27 15.75 7.38
C PHE A 152 1.34 16.21 8.52
N PRO A 153 0.29 16.98 8.21
CA PRO A 153 -0.69 17.45 9.21
C PRO A 153 -1.39 16.27 9.89
N HIS A 154 -1.41 16.25 11.23
CA HIS A 154 -2.09 15.23 12.02
C HIS A 154 -2.43 15.71 13.41
N SER A 155 -3.46 15.13 14.05
CA SER A 155 -3.78 15.35 15.46
C SER A 155 -2.70 14.72 16.35
N ALA A 156 -2.08 15.53 17.20
CA ALA A 156 -1.06 15.06 18.12
C ALA A 156 -1.65 14.23 19.29
N GLY A 157 -2.88 14.54 19.72
CA GLY A 157 -3.59 13.84 20.80
C GLY A 157 -4.25 12.56 20.31
N ASP A 158 -5.07 12.67 19.30
CA ASP A 158 -5.94 11.59 18.84
C ASP A 158 -5.19 10.63 17.93
N TRP A 159 -4.80 11.07 16.74
CA TRP A 159 -4.17 10.18 15.77
C TRP A 159 -2.78 9.71 16.22
N ARG A 160 -1.85 10.64 16.52
CA ARG A 160 -0.49 10.24 16.92
C ARG A 160 -0.49 9.47 18.23
N GLY A 161 -1.37 9.83 19.17
CA GLY A 161 -1.51 9.14 20.46
C GLY A 161 -1.98 7.69 20.31
N SER A 162 -2.84 7.40 19.34
CA SER A 162 -3.34 6.06 19.05
C SER A 162 -2.42 5.26 18.11
N ALA A 163 -1.79 5.91 17.12
CA ALA A 163 -0.90 5.29 16.15
C ALA A 163 0.46 4.89 16.76
N MET A 164 0.97 5.69 17.69
CA MET A 164 2.29 5.47 18.30
C MET A 164 2.18 4.89 19.70
N TYR A 165 2.65 3.66 19.83
CA TYR A 165 2.65 2.91 21.09
C TYR A 165 4.07 2.58 21.54
N GLY A 166 4.25 2.52 22.85
CA GLY A 166 5.39 1.89 23.49
C GLY A 166 6.60 2.81 23.75
N LYS A 167 7.53 2.28 24.54
CA LYS A 167 8.81 2.91 24.89
C LYS A 167 9.87 1.83 25.04
N ARG A 168 11.02 2.01 24.45
CA ARG A 168 12.14 1.08 24.54
C ARG A 168 13.46 1.84 24.76
N ARG A 169 14.36 1.28 25.56
CA ARG A 169 15.70 1.87 25.80
C ARG A 169 16.72 1.39 24.77
N ALA A 170 16.70 0.09 24.43
CA ALA A 170 17.62 -0.47 23.44
C ALA A 170 17.17 -0.08 22.02
N PRO A 171 18.04 0.55 21.19
CA PRO A 171 17.61 1.10 19.91
C PRO A 171 17.29 0.03 18.86
N TYR A 172 18.00 -1.09 18.86
CA TYR A 172 17.97 -2.07 17.78
C TYR A 172 17.05 -3.26 18.07
N PHE A 173 16.30 -3.68 17.06
CA PHE A 173 15.65 -4.99 16.94
C PHE A 173 16.45 -5.89 15.99
N ILE A 174 17.01 -5.32 14.92
CA ILE A 174 17.98 -5.97 14.05
C ILE A 174 19.19 -5.02 13.95
N SER A 175 20.40 -5.56 14.03
CA SER A 175 21.62 -4.79 13.84
C SER A 175 22.67 -5.57 13.07
N THR A 176 23.48 -4.87 12.29
CA THR A 176 24.62 -5.44 11.57
C THR A 176 25.92 -5.03 12.24
N THR A 177 26.84 -5.98 12.40
CA THR A 177 28.19 -5.75 12.98
C THR A 177 29.24 -6.51 12.17
N GLY A 178 30.50 -6.05 12.22
CA GLY A 178 31.61 -6.61 11.45
C GLY A 178 31.63 -6.14 10.00
N GLU A 179 32.68 -6.50 9.30
CA GLU A 179 32.94 -6.12 7.89
C GLU A 179 33.32 -7.33 7.04
N GLY A 180 33.11 -7.22 5.74
CA GLY A 180 33.46 -8.27 4.76
C GLY A 180 32.80 -9.61 5.09
N GLU A 181 33.58 -10.68 5.11
CA GLU A 181 33.10 -12.05 5.38
C GLU A 181 32.72 -12.29 6.86
N ASN A 182 33.27 -11.47 7.77
CA ASN A 182 32.97 -11.55 9.20
C ASN A 182 31.72 -10.76 9.59
N ARG A 183 30.94 -10.28 8.62
CA ARG A 183 29.70 -9.56 8.86
C ARG A 183 28.65 -10.47 9.46
N VAL A 184 28.04 -9.98 10.57
CA VAL A 184 27.02 -10.71 11.32
C VAL A 184 25.80 -9.81 11.50
N ILE A 185 24.62 -10.35 11.18
CA ILE A 185 23.33 -9.73 11.46
C ILE A 185 22.77 -10.35 12.73
N ARG A 186 22.37 -9.51 13.67
CA ARG A 186 21.88 -9.89 14.99
C ARG A 186 20.41 -9.54 15.13
N LEU A 187 19.60 -10.53 15.52
CA LEU A 187 18.21 -10.37 15.92
C LEU A 187 18.16 -10.22 17.44
N HIS A 188 17.64 -9.08 17.91
CA HIS A 188 17.54 -8.75 19.33
C HIS A 188 16.14 -9.07 19.84
N GLN A 189 16.03 -9.63 21.04
CA GLN A 189 14.74 -9.94 21.66
C GLN A 189 14.01 -8.66 22.11
N ASP A 190 12.68 -8.66 22.05
CA ASP A 190 11.82 -7.55 22.47
C ASP A 190 11.85 -7.32 23.99
N GLY A 191 11.94 -8.37 24.75
CA GLY A 191 11.68 -8.43 26.19
C GLY A 191 12.85 -8.08 27.12
N GLY A 192 13.85 -7.29 26.68
CA GLY A 192 14.88 -6.77 27.58
C GLY A 192 16.09 -7.69 27.81
N SER A 193 16.98 -7.31 28.69
CA SER A 193 18.40 -7.51 28.86
C SER A 193 18.94 -8.93 29.13
N ARG A 194 18.24 -10.03 28.99
CA ARG A 194 18.71 -11.36 29.41
C ARG A 194 18.88 -12.43 28.32
N GLY A 195 18.48 -12.15 27.09
CA GLY A 195 18.69 -13.08 25.98
C GLY A 195 19.92 -12.68 25.13
N GLN A 196 20.74 -13.65 24.74
CA GLN A 196 21.78 -13.39 23.73
C GLN A 196 21.11 -13.16 22.38
N PRO A 197 21.51 -12.14 21.58
CA PRO A 197 21.00 -11.95 20.24
C PRO A 197 21.28 -13.16 19.35
N LEU A 198 20.30 -13.57 18.55
CA LEU A 198 20.52 -14.58 17.53
C LEU A 198 21.39 -14.00 16.42
N SER A 199 22.59 -14.55 16.26
CA SER A 199 23.59 -14.08 15.31
C SER A 199 23.61 -14.96 14.06
N ARG A 200 23.61 -14.34 12.86
CA ARG A 200 23.68 -15.02 11.57
C ARG A 200 24.78 -14.39 10.72
N SER A 201 25.62 -15.22 10.09
CA SER A 201 26.58 -14.71 9.10
C SER A 201 25.84 -14.12 7.91
N ALA A 202 26.15 -12.89 7.54
CA ALA A 202 25.53 -12.22 6.39
C ALA A 202 25.96 -12.78 5.04
N ALA A 203 27.11 -13.50 4.99
CA ALA A 203 27.77 -13.88 3.76
C ALA A 203 26.90 -14.72 2.80
N ASN A 204 26.01 -15.57 3.35
CA ASN A 204 25.24 -16.54 2.55
C ASN A 204 23.73 -16.51 2.88
N LEU A 205 23.22 -15.40 3.38
CA LEU A 205 21.79 -15.29 3.67
C LEU A 205 20.98 -15.21 2.36
N PRO A 206 20.10 -16.19 2.10
CA PRO A 206 19.25 -16.15 0.92
C PRO A 206 18.08 -15.17 1.05
N ARG A 207 17.80 -14.68 2.28
CA ARG A 207 16.71 -13.77 2.62
C ARG A 207 17.09 -12.86 3.80
N THR A 208 16.32 -11.81 4.01
CA THR A 208 16.50 -10.89 5.13
C THR A 208 16.24 -11.58 6.48
N VAL A 209 16.84 -11.07 7.56
CA VAL A 209 16.56 -11.56 8.91
C VAL A 209 15.14 -11.18 9.33
N LEU A 210 14.64 -10.03 8.87
CA LEU A 210 13.26 -9.59 9.07
C LEU A 210 12.24 -10.62 8.57
N SER A 211 12.46 -11.25 7.41
CA SER A 211 11.53 -12.21 6.81
C SER A 211 11.36 -13.52 7.62
N ASN A 212 12.25 -13.79 8.57
CA ASN A 212 12.18 -14.99 9.43
C ASN A 212 11.61 -14.70 10.83
N ALA A 213 11.07 -13.51 11.07
CA ALA A 213 10.50 -13.15 12.37
C ALA A 213 9.24 -13.97 12.68
N ASN A 214 9.10 -14.36 13.96
CA ASN A 214 7.94 -15.07 14.50
C ASN A 214 7.44 -14.42 15.80
N ALA A 215 6.23 -14.80 16.25
CA ALA A 215 5.60 -14.21 17.42
C ALA A 215 6.36 -14.48 18.73
N ALA A 216 6.98 -15.65 18.86
CA ALA A 216 7.62 -16.08 20.11
C ALA A 216 8.97 -15.40 20.38
N GLU A 217 9.78 -15.19 19.34
CA GLU A 217 11.16 -14.72 19.48
C GLU A 217 11.31 -13.20 19.26
N SER A 218 10.52 -12.62 18.32
CA SER A 218 10.69 -11.27 17.85
C SER A 218 9.37 -10.59 17.43
N PRO A 219 8.42 -10.41 18.36
CA PRO A 219 7.08 -9.90 18.05
C PRO A 219 7.08 -8.55 17.33
N THR A 220 7.91 -7.58 17.72
CA THR A 220 7.99 -6.28 17.02
C THR A 220 8.55 -6.43 15.59
N VAL A 221 9.54 -7.31 15.38
CA VAL A 221 10.08 -7.58 14.04
C VAL A 221 9.04 -8.26 13.16
N LEU A 222 8.25 -9.20 13.73
CA LEU A 222 7.14 -9.82 13.03
C LEU A 222 6.09 -8.79 12.61
N VAL A 223 5.70 -7.88 13.50
CA VAL A 223 4.72 -6.83 13.16
C VAL A 223 5.26 -5.92 12.05
N ALA A 224 6.56 -5.58 12.08
CA ALA A 224 7.21 -4.84 10.99
C ALA A 224 7.21 -5.62 9.66
N ARG A 225 7.49 -6.94 9.73
CA ARG A 225 7.40 -7.85 8.58
C ARG A 225 5.99 -7.81 7.98
N ARG A 226 4.94 -7.98 8.80
CA ARG A 226 3.53 -7.97 8.36
C ARG A 226 3.10 -6.64 7.76
N GLU A 227 3.57 -5.52 8.32
CA GLU A 227 3.34 -4.20 7.72
C GLU A 227 3.94 -4.13 6.32
N MET A 228 5.21 -4.54 6.14
CA MET A 228 5.84 -4.52 4.82
C MET A 228 5.19 -5.52 3.84
N GLU A 229 4.78 -6.70 4.28
CA GLU A 229 4.02 -7.68 3.47
C GLU A 229 2.68 -7.12 2.98
N SER A 230 2.06 -6.22 3.76
CA SER A 230 0.79 -5.58 3.41
C SER A 230 0.90 -4.50 2.34
N TRP A 231 2.11 -4.08 1.97
CA TRP A 231 2.30 -3.09 0.91
C TRP A 231 2.05 -3.72 -0.45
N GLN A 232 1.04 -3.25 -1.13
CA GLN A 232 0.61 -3.88 -2.37
C GLN A 232 0.44 -2.89 -3.51
N MET A 233 0.71 -3.41 -4.71
CA MET A 233 0.50 -2.71 -5.97
C MET A 233 -0.82 -3.19 -6.55
N LEU A 234 -1.82 -2.33 -6.58
CA LEU A 234 -3.10 -2.65 -7.22
C LEU A 234 -3.01 -2.39 -8.72
N GLN A 235 -3.23 -3.44 -9.49
CA GLN A 235 -3.37 -3.44 -10.93
C GLN A 235 -4.73 -4.02 -11.30
N LEU A 236 -5.80 -3.31 -10.94
CA LEU A 236 -7.16 -3.77 -11.10
C LEU A 236 -7.47 -4.08 -12.57
N GLU A 237 -7.51 -5.37 -12.89
CA GLU A 237 -7.77 -5.89 -14.23
C GLU A 237 -9.28 -6.13 -14.43
N PRO A 238 -9.94 -5.44 -15.38
CA PRO A 238 -11.37 -5.63 -15.61
C PRO A 238 -11.76 -7.08 -15.91
N SER A 239 -10.86 -7.82 -16.56
CA SER A 239 -11.07 -9.24 -16.85
C SER A 239 -11.10 -10.12 -15.59
N ALA A 240 -10.33 -9.77 -14.56
CA ALA A 240 -10.33 -10.43 -13.26
C ALA A 240 -11.56 -10.05 -12.44
N LEU A 241 -11.89 -8.75 -12.39
CA LEU A 241 -13.06 -8.21 -11.68
C LEU A 241 -14.41 -8.74 -12.19
N ARG A 242 -14.49 -9.19 -13.45
CA ARG A 242 -15.70 -9.74 -14.06
C ARG A 242 -15.99 -11.19 -13.72
N LYS A 243 -14.99 -11.91 -13.21
CA LYS A 243 -15.11 -13.35 -12.95
C LYS A 243 -15.97 -13.60 -11.72
N PRO A 244 -16.85 -14.60 -11.76
CA PRO A 244 -17.45 -15.15 -10.55
C PRO A 244 -16.38 -15.88 -9.74
N ASP A 245 -16.58 -15.97 -8.43
CA ASP A 245 -15.69 -16.68 -7.52
C ASP A 245 -16.30 -18.01 -7.09
N GLU A 246 -15.48 -19.03 -6.90
CA GLU A 246 -15.90 -20.31 -6.30
C GLU A 246 -16.12 -20.13 -4.79
N PHE A 247 -16.93 -21.00 -4.16
CA PHE A 247 -17.16 -20.95 -2.70
C PHE A 247 -15.88 -21.16 -1.89
N SER A 248 -14.92 -21.89 -2.45
CA SER A 248 -13.59 -22.14 -1.89
C SER A 248 -12.58 -21.01 -2.12
N ALA A 249 -12.95 -19.98 -2.89
CA ALA A 249 -12.03 -18.91 -3.25
C ALA A 249 -11.60 -18.08 -2.03
N SER A 250 -10.44 -17.42 -2.17
CA SER A 250 -10.00 -16.42 -1.19
C SER A 250 -11.08 -15.35 -0.99
N THR A 251 -11.31 -14.98 0.26
CA THR A 251 -12.27 -13.93 0.61
C THR A 251 -11.62 -12.54 0.74
N ARG A 252 -10.40 -12.38 0.23
CA ARG A 252 -9.68 -11.10 0.17
C ARG A 252 -9.49 -10.69 -1.28
N LEU A 253 -9.75 -9.43 -1.57
CA LEU A 253 -9.49 -8.86 -2.90
C LEU A 253 -7.99 -8.91 -3.18
N GLU A 254 -7.61 -9.56 -4.29
CA GLU A 254 -6.22 -9.61 -4.73
C GLU A 254 -5.81 -8.35 -5.51
N ALA A 255 -4.51 -8.19 -5.72
CA ALA A 255 -3.94 -7.00 -6.37
C ALA A 255 -4.46 -6.77 -7.79
N ASP A 256 -4.83 -7.80 -8.53
CA ASP A 256 -5.44 -7.73 -9.87
C ASP A 256 -6.96 -7.58 -9.85
N GLY A 257 -7.58 -7.61 -8.69
CA GLY A 257 -9.03 -7.50 -8.50
C GLY A 257 -9.78 -8.82 -8.46
N ARG A 258 -9.09 -9.98 -8.49
CA ARG A 258 -9.74 -11.28 -8.26
C ARG A 258 -10.38 -11.33 -6.89
N HIS A 259 -11.39 -12.17 -6.77
CA HIS A 259 -12.14 -12.44 -5.54
C HIS A 259 -13.00 -11.25 -5.05
N LEU A 260 -13.43 -10.39 -5.97
CA LEU A 260 -14.32 -9.27 -5.66
C LEU A 260 -15.67 -9.75 -5.11
N ALA A 261 -16.29 -10.77 -5.73
CA ALA A 261 -17.58 -11.30 -5.28
C ALA A 261 -17.47 -12.03 -3.94
N ALA A 262 -16.39 -12.82 -3.73
CA ALA A 262 -16.12 -13.51 -2.48
C ALA A 262 -15.81 -12.53 -1.33
N THR A 263 -15.07 -11.45 -1.61
CA THR A 263 -14.79 -10.39 -0.63
C THR A 263 -16.06 -9.68 -0.20
N LEU A 264 -16.91 -9.29 -1.15
CA LEU A 264 -18.23 -8.69 -0.88
C LEU A 264 -19.11 -9.63 -0.05
N TYR A 265 -19.14 -10.91 -0.41
CA TYR A 265 -19.91 -11.91 0.33
C TYR A 265 -19.45 -12.04 1.78
N ARG A 266 -18.11 -12.04 2.03
CA ARG A 266 -17.54 -12.02 3.37
C ARG A 266 -17.95 -10.76 4.14
N LEU A 267 -17.79 -9.57 3.53
CA LEU A 267 -18.13 -8.29 4.16
C LEU A 267 -19.60 -8.23 4.58
N GLY A 268 -20.50 -8.74 3.74
CA GLY A 268 -21.92 -8.83 4.08
C GLY A 268 -22.22 -9.81 5.22
N ARG A 269 -21.32 -10.73 5.54
CA ARG A 269 -21.50 -11.72 6.64
C ARG A 269 -20.74 -11.36 7.92
N HIS A 270 -19.76 -10.46 7.84
CA HIS A 270 -18.95 -10.06 8.99
C HIS A 270 -19.72 -9.06 9.85
N ASP A 271 -20.20 -9.55 10.98
CA ASP A 271 -20.41 -8.74 12.16
C ASP A 271 -19.43 -9.23 13.23
N GLY A 272 -18.75 -8.33 13.91
CA GLY A 272 -17.69 -8.43 14.91
C GLY A 272 -17.66 -9.60 15.93
N GLN A 273 -18.15 -10.76 15.58
CA GLN A 273 -17.94 -11.99 16.32
C GLN A 273 -17.12 -12.96 15.47
N GLN A 274 -15.92 -13.24 15.94
CA GLN A 274 -15.19 -14.46 15.57
C GLN A 274 -16.17 -15.63 15.67
N VAL A 275 -16.67 -16.08 14.54
CA VAL A 275 -17.25 -17.42 14.45
C VAL A 275 -16.07 -18.34 14.78
N ARG A 276 -16.02 -18.81 16.02
CA ARG A 276 -15.27 -20.01 16.34
C ARG A 276 -15.79 -21.06 15.37
N THR A 277 -15.04 -21.29 14.32
CA THR A 277 -15.16 -22.50 13.53
C THR A 277 -14.99 -23.64 14.50
N VAL A 278 -16.08 -24.30 14.77
CA VAL A 278 -16.05 -25.64 15.36
C VAL A 278 -15.60 -26.56 14.24
N GLU A 279 -14.32 -26.47 13.89
CA GLU A 279 -13.62 -27.50 13.17
C GLU A 279 -13.20 -28.55 14.17
N GLY A 280 -13.72 -29.73 13.99
CA GLY A 280 -13.17 -30.93 14.58
C GLY A 280 -13.75 -31.35 15.94
N SER A 281 -14.97 -31.78 15.95
CA SER A 281 -15.33 -32.95 16.73
C SER A 281 -16.22 -33.86 15.87
N GLU A 282 -15.60 -34.75 15.13
CA GLU A 282 -16.21 -36.01 14.79
C GLU A 282 -16.43 -36.75 16.13
N SER A 283 -17.51 -36.41 16.78
CA SER A 283 -18.12 -37.27 17.80
C SER A 283 -19.48 -37.66 17.24
N GLU A 284 -19.57 -38.91 16.87
CA GLU A 284 -20.83 -39.62 16.72
C GLU A 284 -21.81 -39.19 17.83
N SER A 285 -22.74 -38.34 17.47
CA SER A 285 -23.86 -38.01 18.35
C SER A 285 -25.17 -38.26 17.63
N GLN A 286 -25.74 -39.35 18.06
CA GLN A 286 -27.15 -39.72 18.02
C GLN A 286 -28.06 -38.48 17.97
N GLY A 287 -29.09 -38.56 17.12
CA GLY A 287 -30.13 -37.57 16.87
C GLY A 287 -30.69 -36.89 18.11
N GLN A 288 -30.11 -35.77 18.51
CA GLN A 288 -30.71 -34.84 19.43
C GLN A 288 -31.50 -33.82 18.65
N ALA A 289 -32.82 -33.74 18.88
CA ALA A 289 -33.70 -32.74 18.33
C ALA A 289 -33.18 -31.34 18.72
N ILE A 290 -32.98 -30.47 17.74
CA ILE A 290 -32.62 -29.05 17.91
C ILE A 290 -33.66 -28.40 18.85
N THR A 291 -33.23 -27.83 19.95
CA THR A 291 -34.13 -27.20 20.91
C THR A 291 -34.74 -25.90 20.34
N SER A 292 -35.94 -25.53 20.77
CA SER A 292 -36.61 -24.27 20.37
C SER A 292 -35.76 -23.02 20.66
N GLN A 293 -34.86 -23.09 21.65
CA GLN A 293 -33.90 -22.03 21.96
C GLN A 293 -32.83 -21.93 20.87
N GLN A 294 -32.23 -23.04 20.47
CA GLN A 294 -31.22 -23.09 19.40
C GLN A 294 -31.78 -22.61 18.06
N LEU A 295 -33.07 -22.93 17.77
CA LEU A 295 -33.74 -22.41 16.56
C LEU A 295 -33.95 -20.89 16.62
N ARG A 296 -34.31 -20.34 17.79
CA ARG A 296 -34.44 -18.88 17.97
C ARG A 296 -33.10 -18.16 17.84
N ASP A 297 -32.05 -18.72 18.45
CA ASP A 297 -30.69 -18.16 18.39
C ASP A 297 -30.17 -18.18 16.94
N LEU A 298 -30.42 -19.28 16.20
CA LEU A 298 -30.07 -19.39 14.77
C LEU A 298 -30.87 -18.39 13.92
N ALA A 299 -32.17 -18.24 14.17
CA ALA A 299 -33.01 -17.27 13.45
C ALA A 299 -32.53 -15.83 13.71
N SER A 300 -32.22 -15.47 14.96
CA SER A 300 -31.70 -14.16 15.33
C SER A 300 -30.33 -13.88 14.67
N GLN A 301 -29.45 -14.87 14.61
CA GLN A 301 -28.16 -14.76 13.91
C GLN A 301 -28.36 -14.57 12.40
N LEU A 302 -29.33 -15.27 11.79
CA LEU A 302 -29.64 -15.13 10.37
C LEU A 302 -30.19 -13.73 10.05
N GLU A 303 -31.07 -13.18 10.90
CA GLU A 303 -31.61 -11.83 10.76
C GLU A 303 -30.52 -10.77 10.87
N LEU A 304 -29.64 -10.87 11.87
CA LEU A 304 -28.49 -9.97 12.04
C LEU A 304 -27.55 -10.01 10.83
N THR A 305 -27.22 -11.21 10.34
CA THR A 305 -26.37 -11.39 9.17
C THR A 305 -27.00 -10.77 7.92
N THR A 306 -28.31 -10.91 7.75
CA THR A 306 -29.03 -10.33 6.60
C THR A 306 -29.07 -8.81 6.68
N GLN A 307 -29.28 -8.22 7.87
CA GLN A 307 -29.29 -6.78 8.07
C GLN A 307 -27.90 -6.17 7.81
N ASN A 308 -26.84 -6.83 8.26
CA ASN A 308 -25.46 -6.38 7.99
C ASN A 308 -25.11 -6.43 6.53
N ALA A 309 -25.47 -7.51 5.83
CA ALA A 309 -25.27 -7.62 4.39
C ALA A 309 -25.96 -6.47 3.65
N ALA A 310 -27.22 -6.20 4.00
CA ALA A 310 -27.98 -5.10 3.40
C ALA A 310 -27.32 -3.74 3.67
N ARG A 311 -26.80 -3.50 4.88
CA ARG A 311 -26.09 -2.26 5.24
C ARG A 311 -24.81 -2.09 4.42
N VAL A 312 -23.94 -3.08 4.39
CA VAL A 312 -22.66 -3.03 3.65
C VAL A 312 -22.92 -2.84 2.16
N TYR A 313 -23.84 -3.62 1.58
CA TYR A 313 -24.16 -3.52 0.15
C TYR A 313 -24.76 -2.16 -0.20
N SER A 314 -25.61 -1.59 0.68
CA SER A 314 -26.16 -0.25 0.47
C SER A 314 -25.08 0.83 0.57
N GLN A 315 -24.13 0.73 1.50
CA GLN A 315 -23.00 1.67 1.59
C GLN A 315 -22.18 1.66 0.29
N ILE A 316 -21.82 0.47 -0.19
CA ILE A 316 -21.02 0.34 -1.42
C ILE A 316 -21.83 0.78 -2.64
N ALA A 317 -23.16 0.49 -2.69
CA ALA A 317 -24.02 0.97 -3.77
C ALA A 317 -24.12 2.50 -3.80
N ASN A 318 -24.27 3.15 -2.64
CA ASN A 318 -24.26 4.61 -2.51
C ASN A 318 -22.92 5.21 -2.99
N ARG A 319 -21.81 4.58 -2.64
CA ARG A 319 -20.49 4.98 -3.11
C ARG A 319 -20.37 4.87 -4.64
N LEU A 320 -20.88 3.77 -5.20
CA LEU A 320 -20.89 3.56 -6.66
C LEU A 320 -21.80 4.57 -7.37
N ALA A 321 -22.89 5.00 -6.74
CA ALA A 321 -23.80 6.02 -7.26
C ALA A 321 -23.14 7.40 -7.42
N GLU A 322 -22.07 7.70 -6.68
CA GLU A 322 -21.26 8.92 -6.86
C GLU A 322 -20.56 8.94 -8.24
N LEU A 323 -20.26 7.77 -8.79
CA LEU A 323 -19.64 7.64 -10.12
C LEU A 323 -20.69 7.43 -11.23
N ILE A 324 -21.75 6.69 -10.93
CA ILE A 324 -22.78 6.25 -11.91
C ILE A 324 -24.15 6.58 -11.35
N ASP A 325 -24.86 7.46 -12.03
CA ASP A 325 -26.16 7.96 -11.58
C ASP A 325 -27.26 6.88 -11.53
N ASP A 326 -27.05 5.71 -12.17
CA ASP A 326 -28.03 4.63 -12.35
C ASP A 326 -27.70 3.37 -11.52
N VAL A 327 -27.20 3.53 -10.29
CA VAL A 327 -26.94 2.40 -9.38
C VAL A 327 -27.85 2.46 -8.17
N HIS A 328 -28.64 1.42 -7.95
CA HIS A 328 -29.63 1.34 -6.88
C HIS A 328 -29.27 0.31 -5.80
N GLU A 329 -28.72 -0.84 -6.20
CA GLU A 329 -28.49 -1.95 -5.31
C GLU A 329 -27.33 -2.83 -5.81
N ILE A 330 -26.58 -3.39 -4.87
CA ILE A 330 -25.56 -4.41 -5.14
C ILE A 330 -26.00 -5.71 -4.48
N LYS A 331 -25.81 -6.82 -5.16
CA LYS A 331 -26.16 -8.15 -4.65
C LYS A 331 -25.13 -9.18 -5.07
N ILE A 332 -24.84 -10.12 -4.19
CA ILE A 332 -24.12 -11.34 -4.53
C ILE A 332 -25.14 -12.47 -4.72
N ASP A 333 -25.18 -13.00 -5.92
CA ASP A 333 -25.94 -14.20 -6.24
C ASP A 333 -25.11 -15.43 -5.91
N ARG A 334 -25.69 -16.32 -5.11
CA ARG A 334 -25.07 -17.58 -4.67
C ARG A 334 -25.71 -18.75 -5.37
N ASP A 335 -25.04 -19.29 -6.39
CA ASP A 335 -25.47 -20.47 -7.12
C ASP A 335 -24.96 -21.75 -6.42
N GLU A 336 -25.81 -22.38 -5.62
CA GLU A 336 -25.50 -23.61 -4.87
C GLU A 336 -25.18 -24.80 -5.78
N LYS A 337 -25.71 -24.83 -7.02
CA LYS A 337 -25.48 -25.95 -7.94
C LYS A 337 -24.12 -25.89 -8.60
N ARG A 338 -23.64 -24.67 -8.85
CA ARG A 338 -22.35 -24.41 -9.51
C ARG A 338 -21.27 -24.04 -8.52
N GLU A 339 -21.63 -23.86 -7.23
CA GLU A 339 -20.75 -23.39 -6.17
C GLU A 339 -20.06 -22.06 -6.51
N LEU A 340 -20.82 -21.10 -7.09
CA LEU A 340 -20.32 -19.83 -7.57
C LEU A 340 -20.98 -18.65 -6.86
N LEU A 341 -20.17 -17.62 -6.61
CA LEU A 341 -20.60 -16.28 -6.18
C LEU A 341 -20.51 -15.33 -7.36
N THR A 342 -21.60 -14.68 -7.71
CA THR A 342 -21.65 -13.73 -8.83
C THR A 342 -22.14 -12.37 -8.36
N LEU A 343 -21.35 -11.33 -8.67
CA LEU A 343 -21.72 -9.94 -8.40
C LEU A 343 -22.77 -9.45 -9.41
N HIS A 344 -23.82 -8.84 -8.89
CA HIS A 344 -24.86 -8.15 -9.67
C HIS A 344 -25.05 -6.72 -9.15
N VAL A 345 -25.27 -5.79 -10.07
CA VAL A 345 -25.64 -4.40 -9.80
C VAL A 345 -27.00 -4.14 -10.41
N LYS A 346 -27.92 -3.57 -9.63
CA LYS A 346 -29.27 -3.21 -10.05
C LYS A 346 -29.32 -1.75 -10.45
N ASN A 347 -29.91 -1.47 -11.62
CA ASN A 347 -30.14 -0.11 -12.09
C ASN A 347 -31.49 0.46 -11.57
N GLU A 348 -31.77 1.74 -11.86
CA GLU A 348 -33.01 2.41 -11.49
C GLU A 348 -34.27 1.72 -12.09
N GLU A 349 -34.15 1.12 -13.27
CA GLU A 349 -35.24 0.37 -13.92
C GLU A 349 -35.53 -0.97 -13.21
N GLY A 350 -34.76 -1.34 -12.21
CA GLY A 350 -34.91 -2.59 -11.46
C GLY A 350 -34.25 -3.81 -12.09
N THR A 351 -33.45 -3.63 -13.15
CA THR A 351 -32.75 -4.72 -13.84
C THR A 351 -31.41 -5.02 -13.17
N PHE A 352 -31.12 -6.29 -12.89
CA PHE A 352 -29.84 -6.76 -12.39
C PHE A 352 -28.86 -7.06 -13.53
N HIS A 353 -27.73 -6.38 -13.51
CA HIS A 353 -26.62 -6.57 -14.44
C HIS A 353 -25.49 -7.33 -13.76
N PRO A 354 -25.04 -8.47 -14.28
CA PRO A 354 -23.87 -9.17 -13.73
C PRO A 354 -22.60 -8.38 -13.99
N ALA A 355 -21.55 -8.60 -13.19
CA ALA A 355 -20.25 -7.92 -13.30
C ALA A 355 -19.70 -7.89 -14.73
N ARG A 356 -19.93 -8.95 -15.53
CA ARG A 356 -19.49 -9.04 -16.93
C ARG A 356 -20.10 -7.98 -17.86
N ALA A 357 -21.24 -7.39 -17.49
CA ALA A 357 -21.94 -6.37 -18.27
C ALA A 357 -21.55 -4.94 -17.86
N LEU A 358 -20.78 -4.77 -16.79
CA LEU A 358 -20.37 -3.47 -16.29
C LEU A 358 -19.16 -2.92 -17.06
N SER A 359 -19.02 -1.59 -17.10
CA SER A 359 -17.86 -0.93 -17.69
C SER A 359 -16.60 -1.15 -16.84
N ASP A 360 -15.42 -1.03 -17.45
CA ASP A 360 -14.12 -1.17 -16.76
C ASP A 360 -13.98 -0.16 -15.62
N GLY A 361 -14.37 1.10 -15.87
CA GLY A 361 -14.34 2.15 -14.84
C GLY A 361 -15.27 1.86 -13.67
N THR A 362 -16.48 1.34 -13.95
CA THR A 362 -17.44 0.90 -12.91
C THR A 362 -16.83 -0.16 -12.01
N LEU A 363 -16.24 -1.19 -12.62
CA LEU A 363 -15.65 -2.31 -11.87
C LEU A 363 -14.45 -1.89 -11.01
N ARG A 364 -13.60 -1.02 -11.55
CA ARG A 364 -12.45 -0.48 -10.78
C ARG A 364 -12.93 0.36 -9.60
N PHE A 365 -13.89 1.25 -9.82
CA PHE A 365 -14.46 2.06 -8.73
C PHE A 365 -15.14 1.19 -7.67
N LEU A 366 -15.88 0.18 -8.08
CA LEU A 366 -16.53 -0.77 -7.18
C LEU A 366 -15.49 -1.55 -6.35
N ALA A 367 -14.39 -2.00 -6.97
CA ALA A 367 -13.32 -2.66 -6.24
C ALA A 367 -12.68 -1.75 -5.19
N LEU A 368 -12.47 -0.46 -5.51
CA LEU A 368 -11.97 0.53 -4.56
C LEU A 368 -12.98 0.81 -3.43
N ALA A 369 -14.28 0.88 -3.72
CA ALA A 369 -15.32 1.04 -2.70
C ALA A 369 -15.40 -0.18 -1.76
N VAL A 370 -15.15 -1.38 -2.29
CA VAL A 370 -15.02 -2.61 -1.49
C VAL A 370 -13.79 -2.54 -0.59
N LEU A 371 -12.64 -2.07 -1.10
CA LEU A 371 -11.43 -1.88 -0.29
C LEU A 371 -11.63 -0.83 0.81
N GLU A 372 -12.36 0.25 0.56
CA GLU A 372 -12.73 1.25 1.56
C GLU A 372 -13.49 0.61 2.72
N SER A 373 -14.45 -0.25 2.38
CA SER A 373 -15.35 -0.90 3.34
C SER A 373 -14.72 -2.10 4.05
N ASP A 374 -13.53 -2.56 3.66
CA ASP A 374 -12.90 -3.77 4.23
C ASP A 374 -11.96 -3.41 5.39
N PRO A 375 -12.33 -3.67 6.66
CA PRO A 375 -11.49 -3.37 7.81
C PRO A 375 -10.21 -4.21 7.88
N GLN A 376 -10.14 -5.33 7.15
CA GLN A 376 -8.94 -6.16 7.07
C GLN A 376 -7.87 -5.61 6.13
N MET A 377 -8.26 -4.66 5.27
CA MET A 377 -7.31 -3.97 4.40
C MET A 377 -6.53 -2.93 5.20
N GLN A 378 -5.23 -3.15 5.32
CA GLN A 378 -4.27 -2.27 6.01
C GLN A 378 -3.01 -2.11 5.17
N GLY A 379 -2.10 -1.21 5.59
CA GLY A 379 -0.82 -1.00 4.93
C GLY A 379 -0.88 -0.01 3.78
N VAL A 380 0.05 -0.17 2.83
CA VAL A 380 0.23 0.75 1.69
C VAL A 380 -0.44 0.19 0.44
N ILE A 381 -1.27 0.99 -0.18
CA ILE A 381 -1.92 0.72 -1.47
C ILE A 381 -1.31 1.64 -2.51
N CYS A 382 -0.62 1.08 -3.49
CA CYS A 382 -0.08 1.79 -4.64
C CYS A 382 -0.95 1.55 -5.87
N LEU A 383 -1.34 2.60 -6.59
CA LEU A 383 -2.10 2.51 -7.84
C LEU A 383 -1.42 3.31 -8.95
N GLU A 384 -1.26 2.69 -10.11
CA GLU A 384 -0.85 3.38 -11.33
C GLU A 384 -2.07 3.86 -12.10
N GLU A 385 -2.04 5.17 -12.43
CA GLU A 385 -3.02 5.82 -13.30
C GLU A 385 -4.49 5.46 -12.94
N PRO A 386 -4.94 5.75 -11.71
CA PRO A 386 -6.28 5.35 -11.24
C PRO A 386 -7.41 5.95 -12.07
N GLU A 387 -7.13 7.01 -12.85
CA GLU A 387 -8.06 7.66 -13.77
C GLU A 387 -8.29 6.89 -15.08
N ASN A 388 -7.48 5.88 -15.39
CA ASN A 388 -7.61 5.15 -16.65
C ASN A 388 -8.97 4.46 -16.78
N GLY A 389 -9.68 4.78 -17.88
CA GLY A 389 -11.03 4.28 -18.13
C GLY A 389 -12.13 5.03 -17.38
N ILE A 390 -11.80 6.11 -16.67
CA ILE A 390 -12.75 6.97 -15.95
C ILE A 390 -13.01 8.24 -16.79
N HIS A 391 -14.28 8.60 -16.95
CA HIS A 391 -14.64 9.84 -17.62
C HIS A 391 -14.10 11.05 -16.83
N PRO A 392 -13.51 12.10 -17.49
CA PRO A 392 -12.91 13.24 -16.77
C PRO A 392 -13.83 13.90 -15.74
N ALA A 393 -15.14 13.96 -15.99
CA ALA A 393 -16.13 14.49 -15.05
C ALA A 393 -16.23 13.69 -13.74
N ARG A 394 -15.76 12.45 -13.70
CA ARG A 394 -15.81 11.55 -12.54
C ARG A 394 -14.47 11.42 -11.81
N ILE A 395 -13.42 12.10 -12.30
CA ILE A 395 -12.11 12.13 -11.61
C ILE A 395 -12.22 12.63 -10.17
N PRO A 396 -12.98 13.69 -9.84
CA PRO A 396 -13.14 14.11 -8.45
C PRO A 396 -13.69 13.00 -7.54
N ALA A 397 -14.66 12.21 -8.01
CA ALA A 397 -15.26 11.14 -7.22
C ALA A 397 -14.25 10.02 -6.90
N ILE A 398 -13.43 9.59 -7.89
CA ILE A 398 -12.41 8.56 -7.62
C ILE A 398 -11.29 9.10 -6.71
N LEU A 399 -10.89 10.35 -6.86
CA LEU A 399 -9.89 10.97 -5.98
C LEU A 399 -10.40 11.10 -4.54
N GLN A 400 -11.68 11.43 -4.38
CA GLN A 400 -12.32 11.46 -3.06
C GLN A 400 -12.34 10.06 -2.44
N LEU A 401 -12.76 9.03 -3.18
CA LEU A 401 -12.75 7.64 -2.72
C LEU A 401 -11.35 7.18 -2.29
N LEU A 402 -10.31 7.47 -3.09
CA LEU A 402 -8.93 7.12 -2.77
C LEU A 402 -8.43 7.82 -1.49
N ARG A 403 -8.90 9.02 -1.21
CA ARG A 403 -8.59 9.74 0.02
C ARG A 403 -9.35 9.17 1.21
N ASP A 404 -10.59 8.77 1.03
CA ASP A 404 -11.42 8.16 2.08
C ASP A 404 -10.94 6.74 2.44
N ILE A 405 -10.28 6.02 1.50
CA ILE A 405 -9.56 4.79 1.81
C ILE A 405 -8.39 5.05 2.76
N ALA A 406 -7.68 6.16 2.61
CA ALA A 406 -6.54 6.50 3.44
C ALA A 406 -6.96 6.87 4.87
N VAL A 407 -6.11 6.56 5.85
CA VAL A 407 -6.35 6.90 7.26
C VAL A 407 -6.60 8.40 7.45
N ASP A 408 -7.64 8.76 8.20
CA ASP A 408 -7.85 10.13 8.65
C ASP A 408 -6.89 10.45 9.80
N THR A 409 -6.01 11.40 9.56
CA THR A 409 -5.01 11.83 10.56
C THR A 409 -5.54 12.79 11.61
N GLN A 410 -6.82 13.12 11.60
CA GLN A 410 -7.48 13.91 12.64
C GLN A 410 -8.19 13.02 13.67
N GLU A 411 -8.51 11.77 13.32
CA GLU A 411 -9.23 10.81 14.14
C GLU A 411 -8.31 9.72 14.70
N PRO A 412 -8.65 9.10 15.84
CA PRO A 412 -7.88 8.00 16.39
C PRO A 412 -7.80 6.80 15.41
N VAL A 413 -6.66 6.11 15.42
CA VAL A 413 -6.51 4.84 14.69
C VAL A 413 -7.32 3.76 15.38
N GLY A 414 -8.15 3.03 14.63
CA GLY A 414 -9.05 1.99 15.12
C GLY A 414 -9.67 1.18 13.98
N GLU A 415 -10.71 0.41 14.28
CA GLU A 415 -11.44 -0.39 13.29
C GLU A 415 -12.12 0.48 12.23
N ASP A 416 -12.68 1.62 12.64
CA ASP A 416 -13.33 2.58 11.74
C ASP A 416 -12.33 3.49 11.01
N ASN A 417 -11.10 3.59 11.50
CA ASN A 417 -10.03 4.40 10.90
C ASN A 417 -8.70 3.61 10.90
N PRO A 418 -8.60 2.54 10.11
CA PRO A 418 -7.41 1.68 10.08
C PRO A 418 -6.20 2.38 9.45
N LEU A 419 -4.98 1.97 9.83
CA LEU A 419 -3.74 2.46 9.26
C LEU A 419 -3.61 2.04 7.78
N ARG A 420 -4.25 2.80 6.91
CA ARG A 420 -4.18 2.66 5.45
C ARG A 420 -3.51 3.87 4.83
N GLN A 421 -2.76 3.62 3.79
CA GLN A 421 -2.08 4.66 3.02
C GLN A 421 -2.29 4.42 1.54
N VAL A 422 -2.59 5.46 0.79
CA VAL A 422 -2.77 5.39 -0.66
C VAL A 422 -1.71 6.24 -1.35
N ILE A 423 -0.96 5.63 -2.25
CA ILE A 423 0.02 6.31 -3.10
C ILE A 423 -0.38 6.07 -4.55
N VAL A 424 -0.66 7.14 -5.28
CA VAL A 424 -1.01 7.05 -6.70
C VAL A 424 0.08 7.67 -7.55
N ASN A 425 0.28 7.16 -8.75
CA ASN A 425 1.05 7.87 -9.76
C ASN A 425 0.15 8.24 -10.95
N THR A 426 0.43 9.37 -11.58
CA THR A 426 -0.31 9.83 -12.75
C THR A 426 0.55 10.72 -13.64
N HIS A 427 0.18 10.78 -14.91
CA HIS A 427 0.64 11.81 -15.84
C HIS A 427 -0.50 12.74 -16.29
N SER A 428 -1.70 12.57 -15.73
CA SER A 428 -2.92 13.28 -16.15
C SER A 428 -2.99 14.69 -15.54
N PRO A 429 -3.10 15.74 -16.36
CA PRO A 429 -3.38 17.09 -15.89
C PRO A 429 -4.69 17.19 -15.11
N SER A 430 -5.69 16.41 -15.50
CA SER A 430 -7.01 16.41 -14.83
C SER A 430 -6.95 15.91 -13.39
N VAL A 431 -6.12 14.90 -13.11
CA VAL A 431 -5.85 14.42 -11.75
C VAL A 431 -5.04 15.46 -10.98
N PHE A 432 -3.93 15.93 -11.55
CA PHE A 432 -3.05 16.91 -10.92
C PHE A 432 -3.82 18.13 -10.40
N GLN A 433 -4.72 18.69 -11.21
CA GLN A 433 -5.48 19.89 -10.86
C GLN A 433 -6.49 19.68 -9.73
N GLN A 434 -6.96 18.45 -9.54
CA GLN A 434 -8.02 18.12 -8.57
C GLN A 434 -7.50 17.57 -7.23
N VAL A 435 -6.24 17.13 -7.17
CA VAL A 435 -5.63 16.63 -5.92
C VAL A 435 -5.40 17.78 -4.94
N PRO A 436 -5.45 17.53 -3.61
CA PRO A 436 -4.97 18.49 -2.61
C PRO A 436 -3.50 18.85 -2.85
N ASP A 437 -3.16 20.11 -2.73
CA ASP A 437 -1.83 20.63 -3.04
C ASP A 437 -0.73 20.05 -2.13
N ASP A 438 -1.06 19.79 -0.87
CA ASP A 438 -0.16 19.17 0.11
C ASP A 438 0.07 17.66 -0.11
N SER A 439 -0.70 17.05 -1.00
CA SER A 439 -0.60 15.62 -1.36
C SER A 439 0.27 15.37 -2.59
N VAL A 440 0.63 16.44 -3.32
CA VAL A 440 1.39 16.34 -4.57
C VAL A 440 2.88 16.15 -4.33
N VAL A 441 3.45 15.19 -5.07
CA VAL A 441 4.88 15.02 -5.29
C VAL A 441 5.13 15.05 -6.79
N PHE A 442 5.89 16.02 -7.25
CA PHE A 442 6.23 16.17 -8.66
C PHE A 442 7.56 15.49 -8.97
N VAL A 443 7.63 14.75 -10.09
CA VAL A 443 8.84 14.03 -10.49
C VAL A 443 9.28 14.47 -11.87
N LYS A 444 10.56 14.82 -12.00
CA LYS A 444 11.23 15.09 -13.28
C LYS A 444 12.57 14.37 -13.37
N THR A 445 13.08 14.25 -14.56
CA THR A 445 14.45 13.80 -14.77
C THR A 445 15.41 14.98 -14.54
N ARG A 446 16.45 14.75 -13.74
CA ARG A 446 17.56 15.69 -13.54
C ARG A 446 18.85 15.05 -14.04
N GLU A 447 19.61 15.81 -14.83
CA GLU A 447 20.96 15.44 -15.16
C GLU A 447 21.89 15.74 -13.98
N ALA A 448 22.74 14.79 -13.65
CA ALA A 448 23.71 14.89 -12.58
C ALA A 448 25.04 14.27 -13.03
N ILE A 449 26.11 14.60 -12.32
CA ILE A 449 27.40 13.97 -12.50
C ILE A 449 27.56 12.97 -11.36
N ASP A 450 27.91 11.71 -11.67
CA ASP A 450 28.18 10.69 -10.67
C ASP A 450 29.55 10.92 -9.99
N GLU A 451 29.89 10.08 -9.02
CA GLU A 451 31.15 10.18 -8.27
C GLU A 451 32.39 10.02 -9.16
N GLU A 452 32.26 9.36 -10.31
CA GLU A 452 33.33 9.17 -11.30
C GLU A 452 33.34 10.22 -12.41
N GLY A 453 32.52 11.28 -12.31
CA GLY A 453 32.49 12.39 -13.26
C GLY A 453 31.67 12.12 -14.53
N ARG A 454 30.82 11.07 -14.57
CA ARG A 454 29.99 10.71 -15.73
C ARG A 454 28.61 11.34 -15.64
N LEU A 455 28.08 11.80 -16.77
CA LEU A 455 26.73 12.35 -16.84
C LEU A 455 25.69 11.21 -16.67
N CYS A 456 24.83 11.31 -15.68
CA CYS A 456 23.75 10.40 -15.42
C CYS A 456 22.39 11.13 -15.37
N LYS A 457 21.31 10.38 -15.59
CA LYS A 457 19.93 10.85 -15.44
C LYS A 457 19.30 10.20 -14.21
N LYS A 458 18.83 11.03 -13.27
CA LYS A 458 18.17 10.55 -12.06
C LYS A 458 16.77 11.11 -11.90
N ALA A 459 15.89 10.36 -11.25
CA ALA A 459 14.59 10.86 -10.83
C ALA A 459 14.79 11.92 -9.73
N HIS A 460 14.14 13.05 -9.88
CA HIS A 460 14.20 14.15 -8.93
C HIS A 460 12.79 14.49 -8.46
N PHE A 461 12.58 14.37 -7.15
CA PHE A 461 11.28 14.56 -6.51
C PHE A 461 11.19 15.99 -5.96
N LEU A 462 10.11 16.67 -6.29
CA LEU A 462 9.84 18.05 -5.95
C LEU A 462 8.47 18.17 -5.29
N CYS A 463 8.21 19.27 -4.59
CA CYS A 463 6.91 19.58 -4.02
C CYS A 463 6.36 20.91 -4.52
N LEU A 464 5.11 21.21 -4.20
CA LEU A 464 4.57 22.54 -4.38
C LEU A 464 5.02 23.42 -3.21
N SER A 465 5.32 24.70 -3.51
CA SER A 465 5.65 25.72 -2.51
C SER A 465 4.51 25.86 -1.48
N ASP A 466 4.84 26.32 -0.28
CA ASP A 466 3.89 26.56 0.81
C ASP A 466 3.14 25.31 1.32
N THR A 467 3.62 24.10 0.98
CA THR A 467 3.14 22.83 1.54
C THR A 467 4.02 22.37 2.70
N TRP A 468 3.56 21.37 3.45
CA TRP A 468 4.36 20.80 4.54
C TRP A 468 5.66 20.13 4.02
N ARG A 469 5.67 19.65 2.76
CA ARG A 469 6.84 19.04 2.11
C ARG A 469 7.92 20.06 1.74
N ALA A 470 7.57 21.33 1.53
CA ALA A 470 8.53 22.39 1.18
C ALA A 470 9.60 22.64 2.27
N LYS A 471 9.38 22.12 3.49
CA LYS A 471 10.39 22.16 4.56
C LYS A 471 11.57 21.21 4.36
N VAL A 472 11.41 20.20 3.50
CA VAL A 472 12.36 19.06 3.35
C VAL A 472 12.60 18.66 1.90
N SER A 473 11.90 19.24 0.94
CA SER A 473 12.02 18.96 -0.49
C SER A 473 12.16 20.26 -1.28
N GLU A 474 12.79 20.20 -2.44
CA GLU A 474 12.87 21.33 -3.36
C GLU A 474 11.51 21.64 -3.99
N ASP A 475 11.22 22.93 -4.23
CA ASP A 475 10.00 23.38 -4.89
C ASP A 475 10.06 23.14 -6.40
N ALA A 476 8.94 22.71 -7.00
CA ALA A 476 8.79 22.62 -8.44
C ALA A 476 8.76 24.03 -9.06
N ALA A 477 9.57 24.25 -10.11
CA ALA A 477 9.56 25.52 -10.82
C ALA A 477 8.26 25.69 -11.64
N ARG A 478 7.84 26.93 -11.88
CA ARG A 478 6.64 27.23 -12.69
C ARG A 478 6.64 26.51 -14.04
N GLY A 479 7.79 26.46 -14.72
CA GLY A 479 7.93 25.77 -16.01
C GLY A 479 7.68 24.27 -15.94
N ASP A 480 7.96 23.64 -14.81
CA ASP A 480 7.74 22.20 -14.59
C ASP A 480 6.24 21.88 -14.49
N LEU A 481 5.43 22.83 -14.01
CA LEU A 481 3.99 22.66 -13.74
C LEU A 481 3.11 23.00 -14.95
N LEU A 482 3.59 23.86 -15.86
CA LEU A 482 2.84 24.32 -17.03
C LEU A 482 2.18 23.21 -17.87
N PRO A 483 2.85 22.07 -18.17
CA PRO A 483 2.25 20.98 -18.95
C PRO A 483 1.03 20.33 -18.30
N TYR A 484 0.85 20.52 -16.99
CA TYR A 484 -0.24 19.92 -16.20
C TYR A 484 -1.40 20.87 -15.96
N LEU A 485 -1.31 22.10 -16.43
CA LEU A 485 -2.38 23.10 -16.35
C LEU A 485 -3.16 23.12 -17.66
N ASN A 486 -4.37 22.58 -17.64
CA ASN A 486 -5.27 22.61 -18.79
C ASN A 486 -6.34 23.68 -18.60
N PRO A 487 -6.37 24.76 -19.43
CA PRO A 487 -7.33 25.85 -19.29
C PRO A 487 -8.79 25.45 -19.62
N VAL A 488 -8.99 24.28 -20.23
CA VAL A 488 -10.32 23.84 -20.72
C VAL A 488 -11.16 23.14 -19.66
N LEU A 489 -10.60 22.80 -18.48
CA LEU A 489 -11.39 22.16 -17.43
C LEU A 489 -12.35 23.15 -16.78
N PRO A 490 -13.67 22.84 -16.74
CA PRO A 490 -14.68 23.76 -16.20
C PRO A 490 -14.46 24.00 -14.72
N LYS A 491 -14.60 25.28 -14.30
CA LYS A 491 -14.49 25.73 -12.90
C LYS A 491 -15.57 25.17 -11.96
N ASN A 492 -16.55 24.41 -12.48
CA ASN A 492 -17.75 23.99 -11.77
C ASN A 492 -17.64 22.52 -11.32
N TYR A 493 -16.67 22.19 -10.50
CA TYR A 493 -16.70 20.93 -9.77
C TYR A 493 -16.98 21.20 -8.29
N ILE A 494 -17.91 20.42 -7.76
CA ILE A 494 -18.46 20.44 -6.41
C ILE A 494 -17.37 20.64 -5.37
N GLU A 495 -17.54 21.62 -4.49
CA GLU A 495 -16.73 21.80 -3.28
C GLU A 495 -16.92 20.60 -2.33
N VAL A 496 -16.12 19.56 -2.52
CA VAL A 496 -16.23 18.32 -1.71
C VAL A 496 -15.21 18.27 -0.58
N SER A 497 -14.25 19.20 -0.48
CA SER A 497 -13.27 19.14 0.61
C SER A 497 -12.87 20.52 1.12
N LYS A 498 -12.62 20.60 2.45
CA LYS A 498 -12.04 21.77 3.11
C LYS A 498 -10.57 22.04 2.74
N GLN A 499 -9.93 21.11 2.02
CA GLN A 499 -8.53 21.23 1.59
C GLN A 499 -8.43 21.94 0.25
N LYS A 500 -7.46 22.83 0.13
CA LYS A 500 -7.19 23.62 -1.08
C LYS A 500 -6.64 22.69 -2.18
N ARG A 501 -7.33 22.62 -3.31
CA ARG A 501 -6.84 21.87 -4.49
C ARG A 501 -5.74 22.67 -5.19
N VAL A 502 -4.93 21.97 -6.00
CA VAL A 502 -3.90 22.64 -6.80
C VAL A 502 -4.49 23.73 -7.69
N VAL A 503 -5.62 23.51 -8.34
CA VAL A 503 -6.28 24.47 -9.22
C VAL A 503 -6.81 25.71 -8.46
N ASP A 504 -7.06 25.62 -7.16
CA ASP A 504 -7.58 26.73 -6.34
C ASP A 504 -6.46 27.64 -5.81
N ARG A 505 -5.18 27.30 -6.02
CA ARG A 505 -4.03 28.12 -5.63
C ARG A 505 -3.93 29.39 -6.50
N GLU A 506 -3.61 30.53 -5.89
CA GLU A 506 -3.50 31.80 -6.60
C GLU A 506 -2.41 31.81 -7.67
N ASP A 507 -1.26 31.17 -7.39
CA ASP A 507 -0.17 31.04 -8.35
C ASP A 507 -0.57 30.18 -9.56
N MET A 508 -1.38 29.14 -9.35
CA MET A 508 -1.91 28.28 -10.42
C MET A 508 -3.01 28.99 -11.23
N GLN A 509 -3.90 29.75 -10.57
CA GLN A 509 -4.92 30.55 -11.25
C GLN A 509 -4.30 31.67 -12.12
N GLN A 510 -3.23 32.33 -11.64
CA GLN A 510 -2.50 33.31 -12.45
C GLN A 510 -1.85 32.67 -13.67
N LEU A 511 -1.31 31.45 -13.55
CA LEU A 511 -0.79 30.70 -14.69
C LEU A 511 -1.89 30.35 -15.70
N LEU A 512 -3.06 29.88 -15.23
CA LEU A 512 -4.20 29.57 -16.10
C LEU A 512 -4.71 30.82 -16.86
N LEU A 513 -4.75 31.97 -16.21
CA LEU A 513 -5.14 33.23 -16.84
C LEU A 513 -4.15 33.70 -17.93
N SER A 514 -2.86 33.37 -17.78
CA SER A 514 -1.85 33.69 -18.79
C SER A 514 -1.97 32.88 -20.10
N PHE A 515 -2.74 31.78 -20.09
CA PHE A 515 -3.04 31.00 -21.31
C PHE A 515 -4.32 31.42 -22.02
N SER A 516 -5.16 32.24 -21.39
CA SER A 516 -6.45 32.67 -21.96
C SER A 516 -6.42 34.04 -22.61
N GLY A 517 -5.27 34.69 -22.67
CA GLY A 517 -4.97 35.93 -23.40
C GLY A 517 -4.01 35.64 -24.55
#